data_1a6985624c05dd617f654315c85d49f8
#
_entry.id   1a6985624c05dd617f654315c85d49f8
#
_cell.length_a   1.000
_cell.length_b   1.000
_cell.length_c   1.000
_cell.angle_alpha   90.00
_cell.angle_beta   90.00
_cell.angle_gamma   90.00
#
_symmetry.space_group_name_H-M   'P 1'
#
loop_
_entity.id
_entity.type
_entity.pdbx_description
1 polymer ?
#
loop_
_entity_poly.entity_id
_entity_poly.type
_entity_poly.pdbx_seq_one_letter_code
_entity_poly.pdbx_strand_id
1 'polypeptide(L)'
;MKSVNPYIIVENCKEALNYYQGILGGEIKNVQLADNVEMFKGYEGKYLHAELHVGNSVIHFSNPFGHVEKGDHVKITIEFDNEEEIRKVYQSFVADGQAIFKLQETFWGALHANVIDKYGIGWLLNYQK
;
A
#
# COMPACT_ATOMS: atom_id res chain seq x y z
N MET A 1 -14.70 17.66 -7.65
CA MET A 1 -13.81 16.56 -7.27
C MET A 1 -13.54 16.61 -5.77
N LYS A 2 -13.62 15.45 -5.10
CA LYS A 2 -13.38 15.38 -3.65
C LYS A 2 -11.94 14.97 -3.32
N SER A 3 -11.45 13.92 -3.95
CA SER A 3 -10.09 13.42 -3.70
C SER A 3 -9.67 12.45 -4.80
N VAL A 4 -8.37 12.15 -4.83
CA VAL A 4 -7.80 11.10 -5.67
C VAL A 4 -7.06 10.16 -4.73
N ASN A 5 -7.40 8.89 -4.77
CA ASN A 5 -6.89 7.92 -3.80
C ASN A 5 -6.37 6.67 -4.50
N PRO A 6 -5.27 6.08 -3.99
CA PRO A 6 -4.83 4.79 -4.49
C PRO A 6 -5.86 3.71 -4.17
N TYR A 7 -5.96 2.74 -5.06
CA TYR A 7 -6.80 1.57 -4.86
C TYR A 7 -5.95 0.34 -5.22
N ILE A 8 -5.70 -0.52 -4.25
CA ILE A 8 -4.84 -1.68 -4.40
C ILE A 8 -5.70 -2.94 -4.45
N ILE A 9 -5.52 -3.74 -5.49
CA ILE A 9 -6.19 -5.03 -5.65
C ILE A 9 -5.16 -6.11 -5.39
N VAL A 10 -5.40 -6.94 -4.37
CA VAL A 10 -4.46 -7.98 -3.94
C VAL A 10 -5.20 -9.27 -3.61
N GLU A 11 -4.57 -10.42 -3.95
CA GLU A 11 -5.17 -11.75 -3.74
C GLU A 11 -5.55 -12.02 -2.28
N ASN A 12 -4.68 -11.67 -1.34
CA ASN A 12 -4.90 -11.87 0.08
C ASN A 12 -5.15 -10.53 0.76
N CYS A 13 -6.29 -9.92 0.46
CA CYS A 13 -6.58 -8.55 0.89
C CYS A 13 -6.53 -8.36 2.40
N LYS A 14 -7.11 -9.28 3.17
CA LYS A 14 -7.08 -9.20 4.64
C LYS A 14 -5.66 -9.19 5.17
N GLU A 15 -4.83 -10.10 4.67
CA GLU A 15 -3.41 -10.18 5.05
C GLU A 15 -2.67 -8.90 4.66
N ALA A 16 -2.90 -8.43 3.43
CA ALA A 16 -2.25 -7.22 2.92
C ALA A 16 -2.59 -5.99 3.75
N LEU A 17 -3.85 -5.83 4.13
CA LEU A 17 -4.28 -4.73 4.99
C LEU A 17 -3.54 -4.74 6.32
N ASN A 18 -3.46 -5.90 6.95
CA ASN A 18 -2.74 -6.03 8.23
C ASN A 18 -1.25 -5.76 8.06
N TYR A 19 -0.67 -6.22 6.97
CA TYR A 19 0.73 -5.96 6.64
C TYR A 19 1.00 -4.46 6.48
N TYR A 20 0.18 -3.76 5.67
CA TYR A 20 0.37 -2.33 5.47
C TYR A 20 0.10 -1.52 6.73
N GLN A 21 -0.91 -1.90 7.51
CA GLN A 21 -1.17 -1.24 8.79
C GLN A 21 0.01 -1.40 9.75
N GLY A 22 0.62 -2.58 9.77
CA GLY A 22 1.79 -2.84 10.61
C GLY A 22 2.99 -1.98 10.24
N ILE A 23 3.15 -1.65 8.95
CA ILE A 23 4.27 -0.83 8.46
C ILE A 23 3.96 0.66 8.54
N LEU A 24 2.77 1.06 8.08
CA LEU A 24 2.42 2.46 7.90
C LEU A 24 1.66 3.05 9.09
N GLY A 25 1.08 2.20 9.92
CA GLY A 25 0.19 2.64 10.98
C GLY A 25 -1.21 2.92 10.46
N GLY A 26 -1.95 3.74 11.18
CA GLY A 26 -3.30 4.13 10.78
C GLY A 26 -4.38 3.15 11.19
N GLU A 27 -5.58 3.35 10.65
CA GLU A 27 -6.76 2.55 10.99
C GLU A 27 -7.38 1.91 9.78
N ILE A 28 -7.75 0.64 9.92
CA ILE A 28 -8.54 -0.08 8.91
C ILE A 28 -10.01 0.27 9.15
N LYS A 29 -10.70 0.74 8.11
CA LYS A 29 -12.11 1.15 8.20
C LYS A 29 -12.91 0.64 7.01
N ASN A 30 -14.23 0.61 7.19
CA ASN A 30 -15.20 0.38 6.11
C ASN A 30 -14.97 -0.93 5.37
N VAL A 31 -14.67 -1.99 6.11
CA VAL A 31 -14.51 -3.33 5.53
C VAL A 31 -15.87 -3.86 5.10
N GLN A 32 -15.96 -4.26 3.84
CA GLN A 32 -17.14 -4.91 3.27
C GLN A 32 -16.74 -6.26 2.71
N LEU A 33 -17.39 -7.32 3.20
CA LEU A 33 -17.15 -8.67 2.72
C LEU A 33 -18.08 -9.01 1.57
N ALA A 34 -17.66 -9.97 0.76
CA ALA A 34 -18.48 -10.49 -0.33
C ALA A 34 -19.61 -11.40 0.16
N ASP A 35 -19.61 -11.73 1.47
CA ASP A 35 -20.57 -12.64 2.08
C ASP A 35 -22.00 -12.13 1.94
N ASN A 36 -22.93 -13.03 1.64
CA ASN A 36 -24.36 -12.72 1.52
C ASN A 36 -24.71 -11.73 0.40
N VAL A 37 -23.83 -11.57 -0.57
CA VAL A 37 -24.10 -10.76 -1.76
C VAL A 37 -24.27 -11.73 -2.93
N GLU A 38 -25.48 -11.78 -3.50
CA GLU A 38 -25.82 -12.76 -4.54
C GLU A 38 -24.85 -12.72 -5.72
N MET A 39 -24.52 -11.52 -6.18
CA MET A 39 -23.61 -11.29 -7.29
C MET A 39 -22.22 -11.90 -7.05
N PHE A 40 -21.80 -12.02 -5.78
CA PHE A 40 -20.48 -12.51 -5.39
C PHE A 40 -20.55 -13.87 -4.72
N LYS A 41 -21.55 -14.66 -5.03
CA LYS A 41 -21.65 -16.03 -4.53
C LYS A 41 -20.41 -16.84 -4.95
N GLY A 42 -19.80 -17.51 -4.01
CA GLY A 42 -18.54 -18.23 -4.23
C GLY A 42 -17.31 -17.46 -3.80
N TYR A 43 -17.46 -16.17 -3.44
CA TYR A 43 -16.36 -15.34 -2.98
C TYR A 43 -16.45 -15.03 -1.49
N GLU A 44 -17.16 -15.85 -0.72
CA GLU A 44 -17.28 -15.68 0.74
C GLU A 44 -15.90 -15.58 1.39
N GLY A 45 -15.77 -14.64 2.33
CA GLY A 45 -14.49 -14.34 2.99
C GLY A 45 -13.61 -13.35 2.25
N LYS A 46 -13.93 -13.06 0.99
CA LYS A 46 -13.18 -12.07 0.21
C LYS A 46 -13.66 -10.66 0.56
N TYR A 47 -12.76 -9.70 0.43
CA TYR A 47 -13.06 -8.29 0.68
C TYR A 47 -13.51 -7.62 -0.60
N LEU A 48 -14.76 -7.12 -0.61
CA LEU A 48 -15.25 -6.27 -1.68
C LEU A 48 -14.55 -4.92 -1.64
N HIS A 49 -14.31 -4.41 -0.43
CA HIS A 49 -13.71 -3.12 -0.23
C HIS A 49 -13.24 -2.98 1.21
N ALA A 50 -12.14 -2.30 1.40
CA ALA A 50 -11.65 -1.89 2.70
C ALA A 50 -10.79 -0.64 2.54
N GLU A 51 -10.54 0.05 3.63
CA GLU A 51 -9.75 1.28 3.62
C GLU A 51 -8.70 1.25 4.72
N LEU A 52 -7.52 1.77 4.41
CA LEU A 52 -6.52 2.10 5.41
C LEU A 52 -6.42 3.62 5.47
N HIS A 53 -6.80 4.19 6.60
CA HIS A 53 -6.70 5.62 6.86
C HIS A 53 -5.38 5.90 7.56
N VAL A 54 -4.47 6.56 6.89
CA VAL A 54 -3.13 6.85 7.41
C VAL A 54 -2.75 8.28 7.08
N GLY A 55 -2.33 9.05 8.09
CA GLY A 55 -2.10 10.48 7.92
C GLY A 55 -3.37 11.15 7.38
N ASN A 56 -3.23 11.96 6.36
CA ASN A 56 -4.35 12.62 5.68
C ASN A 56 -4.81 11.83 4.45
N SER A 57 -4.40 10.58 4.33
CA SER A 57 -4.61 9.76 3.14
C SER A 57 -5.52 8.58 3.40
N VAL A 58 -6.16 8.10 2.34
CA VAL A 58 -6.95 6.88 2.37
C VAL A 58 -6.47 6.00 1.23
N ILE A 59 -6.07 4.78 1.56
CA ILE A 59 -5.73 3.77 0.56
C ILE A 59 -6.87 2.76 0.56
N HIS A 60 -7.44 2.51 -0.61
CA HIS A 60 -8.52 1.56 -0.78
C HIS A 60 -7.97 0.20 -1.17
N PHE A 61 -8.69 -0.85 -0.81
CA PHE A 61 -8.27 -2.23 -1.06
C PHE A 61 -9.44 -3.12 -1.42
N SER A 62 -9.17 -4.13 -2.24
CA SER A 62 -10.10 -5.25 -2.42
C SER A 62 -9.34 -6.51 -2.85
N ASN A 63 -10.02 -7.65 -2.74
CA ASN A 63 -9.61 -8.85 -3.45
C ASN A 63 -9.89 -8.65 -4.94
N PRO A 64 -9.23 -9.38 -5.83
CA PRO A 64 -9.61 -9.39 -7.24
C PRO A 64 -10.89 -10.20 -7.43
N PHE A 65 -11.75 -9.72 -8.33
CA PHE A 65 -12.98 -10.43 -8.74
C PHE A 65 -12.93 -10.63 -10.25
N GLY A 66 -11.81 -11.19 -10.71
CA GLY A 66 -11.51 -11.42 -12.10
C GLY A 66 -10.00 -11.31 -12.30
N HIS A 67 -9.58 -11.30 -13.55
CA HIS A 67 -8.17 -11.17 -13.87
C HIS A 67 -7.67 -9.75 -13.60
N VAL A 68 -6.49 -9.64 -13.00
CA VAL A 68 -5.84 -8.36 -12.74
C VAL A 68 -4.40 -8.43 -13.27
N GLU A 69 -4.09 -7.54 -14.21
CA GLU A 69 -2.73 -7.41 -14.73
C GLU A 69 -1.86 -6.66 -13.73
N LYS A 70 -0.64 -7.16 -13.53
CA LYS A 70 0.35 -6.50 -12.70
C LYS A 70 1.26 -5.66 -13.58
N GLY A 71 1.70 -4.52 -13.04
CA GLY A 71 2.61 -3.63 -13.75
C GLY A 71 3.34 -2.73 -12.77
N ASP A 72 4.28 -1.93 -13.26
CA ASP A 72 5.13 -1.13 -12.39
C ASP A 72 5.30 0.32 -12.85
N HIS A 73 4.47 0.78 -13.77
CA HIS A 73 4.58 2.16 -14.28
C HIS A 73 3.78 3.18 -13.48
N VAL A 74 3.08 2.75 -12.40
CA VAL A 74 2.44 3.64 -11.43
C VAL A 74 2.98 3.28 -10.06
N LYS A 75 3.48 4.27 -9.34
CA LYS A 75 4.03 4.10 -7.99
C LYS A 75 3.25 4.98 -7.03
N ILE A 76 3.22 4.57 -5.77
CA ILE A 76 2.60 5.37 -4.71
C ILE A 76 3.72 6.04 -3.94
N THR A 77 3.65 7.36 -3.80
CA THR A 77 4.66 8.14 -3.08
C THR A 77 4.22 8.35 -1.65
N ILE A 78 5.13 8.10 -0.71
CA ILE A 78 4.93 8.46 0.69
C ILE A 78 5.92 9.57 1.02
N GLU A 79 5.40 10.69 1.51
CA GLU A 79 6.20 11.78 2.04
C GLU A 79 6.29 11.62 3.56
N PHE A 80 7.50 11.65 4.10
CA PHE A 80 7.73 11.43 5.52
C PHE A 80 8.10 12.74 6.21
N ASP A 81 7.79 12.81 7.52
CA ASP A 81 8.07 13.96 8.34
C ASP A 81 9.44 13.89 9.03
N ASN A 82 10.01 12.69 9.12
CA ASN A 82 11.28 12.52 9.83
C ASN A 82 12.07 11.33 9.27
N GLU A 83 13.36 11.37 9.57
CA GLU A 83 14.30 10.38 9.05
C GLU A 83 14.10 9.00 9.67
N GLU A 84 13.76 8.94 10.96
CA GLU A 84 13.57 7.67 11.64
C GLU A 84 12.44 6.86 10.99
N GLU A 85 11.35 7.52 10.66
CA GLU A 85 10.18 6.87 10.06
C GLU A 85 10.49 6.33 8.67
N ILE A 86 11.11 7.12 7.79
CA ILE A 86 11.43 6.64 6.43
C ILE A 86 12.37 5.44 6.48
N ARG A 87 13.35 5.44 7.39
CA ARG A 87 14.28 4.31 7.52
C ARG A 87 13.57 3.05 7.97
N LYS A 88 12.67 3.18 8.94
CA LYS A 88 11.88 2.06 9.46
C LYS A 88 10.96 1.46 8.41
N VAL A 89 10.24 2.31 7.69
CA VAL A 89 9.33 1.87 6.63
C VAL A 89 10.10 1.21 5.49
N TYR A 90 11.22 1.81 5.09
CA TYR A 90 12.10 1.23 4.07
C TYR A 90 12.54 -0.19 4.45
N GLN A 91 13.06 -0.36 5.66
CA GLN A 91 13.51 -1.67 6.13
C GLN A 91 12.39 -2.70 6.12
N SER A 92 11.19 -2.30 6.53
CA SER A 92 10.03 -3.20 6.54
C SER A 92 9.63 -3.64 5.15
N PHE A 93 9.62 -2.72 4.19
CA PHE A 93 9.26 -3.07 2.81
C PHE A 93 10.29 -3.98 2.14
N VAL A 94 11.59 -3.70 2.32
CA VAL A 94 12.63 -4.48 1.65
C VAL A 94 12.89 -5.82 2.30
N ALA A 95 12.45 -6.03 3.54
CA ALA A 95 12.60 -7.31 4.23
C ALA A 95 11.98 -8.46 3.45
N ASP A 96 10.79 -8.21 2.86
CA ASP A 96 10.05 -9.21 2.08
C ASP A 96 9.90 -8.79 0.61
N GLY A 97 10.45 -7.66 0.23
CA GLY A 97 10.33 -7.10 -1.10
C GLY A 97 11.68 -6.84 -1.71
N GLN A 98 11.79 -5.76 -2.47
CA GLN A 98 12.96 -5.46 -3.25
C GLN A 98 13.21 -3.96 -3.30
N ALA A 99 14.47 -3.55 -3.13
CA ALA A 99 14.87 -2.17 -3.37
C ALA A 99 15.28 -2.03 -4.83
N ILE A 100 14.55 -1.21 -5.58
CA ILE A 100 14.94 -0.84 -6.95
C ILE A 100 16.00 0.25 -6.86
N PHE A 101 15.80 1.19 -5.96
CA PHE A 101 16.74 2.26 -5.63
C PHE A 101 16.83 2.32 -4.11
N LYS A 102 18.01 1.98 -3.57
CA LYS A 102 18.20 1.91 -2.13
C LYS A 102 18.01 3.28 -1.48
N LEU A 103 17.57 3.27 -0.22
CA LEU A 103 17.41 4.50 0.55
C LEU A 103 18.75 5.23 0.64
N GLN A 104 18.80 6.44 0.11
CA GLN A 104 20.02 7.24 0.06
C GLN A 104 19.70 8.71 -0.13
N GLU A 105 20.71 9.53 0.13
CA GLU A 105 20.58 10.96 -0.12
C GLU A 105 20.63 11.26 -1.61
N THR A 106 19.80 12.21 -2.03
CA THR A 106 19.73 12.66 -3.43
C THR A 106 20.45 13.99 -3.56
N PHE A 107 20.72 14.39 -4.83
CA PHE A 107 21.38 15.66 -5.09
C PHE A 107 20.51 16.86 -4.69
N TRP A 108 19.17 16.68 -4.55
CA TRP A 108 18.26 17.76 -4.14
C TRP A 108 18.05 17.80 -2.62
N GLY A 109 18.84 17.07 -1.84
CA GLY A 109 18.83 17.15 -0.38
C GLY A 109 17.74 16.36 0.32
N ALA A 110 17.23 15.31 -0.29
CA ALA A 110 16.24 14.44 0.30
C ALA A 110 16.82 13.05 0.55
N LEU A 111 16.19 12.30 1.48
CA LEU A 111 16.33 10.85 1.54
C LEU A 111 15.27 10.27 0.63
N HIS A 112 15.64 9.34 -0.23
CA HIS A 112 14.73 8.79 -1.22
C HIS A 112 14.99 7.31 -1.45
N ALA A 113 13.93 6.55 -1.72
CA ALA A 113 14.03 5.15 -2.10
C ALA A 113 12.91 4.80 -3.09
N ASN A 114 13.16 3.76 -3.89
CA ASN A 114 12.17 3.16 -4.77
C ASN A 114 12.13 1.68 -4.44
N VAL A 115 11.01 1.18 -3.95
CA VAL A 115 10.89 -0.20 -3.48
C VAL A 115 9.66 -0.86 -4.08
N ILE A 116 9.72 -2.19 -4.17
CA ILE A 116 8.57 -3.02 -4.53
C ILE A 116 8.32 -3.91 -3.32
N ASP A 117 7.09 -3.89 -2.81
CA ASP A 117 6.77 -4.68 -1.63
C ASP A 117 6.49 -6.15 -1.99
N LYS A 118 6.22 -6.98 -0.99
CA LYS A 118 6.01 -8.42 -1.22
C LYS A 118 4.78 -8.74 -2.07
N TYR A 119 3.88 -7.78 -2.23
CA TYR A 119 2.68 -7.95 -3.07
C TYR A 119 2.88 -7.40 -4.49
N GLY A 120 4.07 -6.89 -4.78
CA GLY A 120 4.39 -6.35 -6.10
C GLY A 120 3.98 -4.88 -6.29
N ILE A 121 3.58 -4.20 -5.22
CA ILE A 121 3.21 -2.78 -5.29
C ILE A 121 4.46 -1.93 -5.15
N GLY A 122 4.61 -0.93 -6.02
CA GLY A 122 5.74 -0.02 -6.02
C GLY A 122 5.50 1.23 -5.19
N TRP A 123 6.50 1.60 -4.40
CA TRP A 123 6.47 2.75 -3.50
C TRP A 123 7.69 3.62 -3.72
N LEU A 124 7.46 4.92 -3.78
CA LEU A 124 8.54 5.91 -3.70
C LEU A 124 8.50 6.51 -2.31
N LEU A 125 9.60 6.38 -1.58
CA LEU A 125 9.70 6.91 -0.22
C LEU A 125 10.54 8.17 -0.27
N ASN A 126 10.05 9.25 0.35
CA ASN A 126 10.74 10.51 0.30
C ASN A 126 10.66 11.25 1.64
N TYR A 127 11.80 11.76 2.08
CA TYR A 127 11.91 12.67 3.21
C TYR A 127 12.77 13.85 2.81
N GLN A 128 12.16 15.02 2.69
CA GLN A 128 12.85 16.26 2.37
C GLN A 128 13.41 16.86 3.66
N LYS A 129 14.71 16.93 3.75
CA LYS A 129 15.40 17.48 4.93
C LYS A 129 15.25 18.98 5.02
#